data_05032a6784442532663a9502b4a52ea5
#
_entry.id   05032a6784442532663a9502b4a52ea5
#
_cell.length_a   1.000
_cell.length_b   1.000
_cell.length_c   1.000
_cell.angle_alpha   90.00
_cell.angle_beta   90.00
_cell.angle_gamma   90.00
#
_symmetry.space_group_name_H-M   'P 1'
#
loop_
_entity.id
_entity.type
_entity.pdbx_description
1 polymer ?
#
loop_
_entity_poly.entity_id
_entity_poly.type
_entity_poly.pdbx_seq_one_letter_code
_entity_poly.pdbx_strand_id
1 'polypeptide(L)'
;MFYASAEAKGFRDYLANISFKGKIHLLHVHADDREENTRLLNTFFEKYPQVRIGIIFNSRAHFLGDYLSSERPAYPFKLLGYDVIEPNVRYLENGLITHLIAQRPEVQGYHCIKALFRHLILKEKIEPVNYMPIDILVKENIQYYNNYI
;
A
#
# COMPACT_ATOMS: atom_id res chain seq x y z
N MET A 1 -2.44 7.13 21.08
CA MET A 1 -3.67 7.31 20.25
C MET A 1 -3.28 6.89 18.84
N PHE A 2 -3.70 5.69 18.41
CA PHE A 2 -3.29 5.15 17.12
C PHE A 2 -4.33 5.55 16.08
N TYR A 3 -3.96 6.44 15.17
CA TYR A 3 -4.79 6.73 14.01
C TYR A 3 -4.69 5.52 13.06
N ALA A 4 -5.71 4.69 13.00
CA ALA A 4 -5.89 3.81 11.84
C ALA A 4 -6.04 4.73 10.64
N SER A 5 -5.25 4.52 9.58
CA SER A 5 -5.37 5.32 8.35
C SER A 5 -6.78 5.19 7.77
N ALA A 6 -7.18 6.15 6.94
CA ALA A 6 -8.50 6.13 6.28
C ALA A 6 -8.67 4.84 5.47
N GLU A 7 -7.59 4.35 4.86
CA GLU A 7 -7.54 3.10 4.08
C GLU A 7 -7.81 1.88 4.97
N ALA A 8 -7.17 1.81 6.14
CA ALA A 8 -7.40 0.72 7.10
C ALA A 8 -8.84 0.72 7.64
N LYS A 9 -9.43 1.91 7.82
CA LYS A 9 -10.84 2.04 8.18
C LYS A 9 -11.74 1.55 7.06
N GLY A 10 -11.53 2.03 5.82
CA GLY A 10 -12.29 1.61 4.65
C GLY A 10 -12.25 0.10 4.42
N PHE A 11 -11.09 -0.51 4.59
CA PHE A 11 -10.93 -1.97 4.52
C PHE A 11 -11.79 -2.69 5.57
N ARG A 12 -11.78 -2.24 6.82
CA ARG A 12 -12.62 -2.84 7.89
C ARG A 12 -14.10 -2.66 7.62
N ASP A 13 -14.52 -1.46 7.20
CA ASP A 13 -15.90 -1.15 6.88
C ASP A 13 -16.41 -2.06 5.74
N TYR A 14 -15.59 -2.26 4.71
CA TYR A 14 -15.90 -3.19 3.62
C TYR A 14 -16.08 -4.63 4.13
N LEU A 15 -15.16 -5.13 4.92
CA LEU A 15 -15.24 -6.49 5.47
C LEU A 15 -16.46 -6.68 6.36
N ALA A 16 -16.85 -5.67 7.14
CA ALA A 16 -18.07 -5.70 7.91
C ALA A 16 -19.31 -5.78 7.02
N ASN A 17 -19.35 -4.99 5.94
CA ASN A 17 -20.48 -4.97 4.99
C ASN A 17 -20.69 -6.31 4.29
N ILE A 18 -19.63 -7.04 3.96
CA ILE A 18 -19.73 -8.39 3.35
C ILE A 18 -19.86 -9.52 4.39
N SER A 19 -20.02 -9.17 5.68
CA SER A 19 -20.12 -10.14 6.79
C SER A 19 -18.95 -11.14 6.83
N PHE A 20 -17.72 -10.64 6.60
CA PHE A 20 -16.51 -11.45 6.61
C PHE A 20 -16.33 -12.20 7.95
N LYS A 21 -16.14 -13.50 7.89
CA LYS A 21 -16.01 -14.37 9.07
C LYS A 21 -14.57 -14.65 9.50
N GLY A 22 -13.59 -14.19 8.71
CA GLY A 22 -12.17 -14.39 9.01
C GLY A 22 -11.68 -13.52 10.17
N LYS A 23 -10.53 -13.87 10.71
CA LYS A 23 -9.85 -13.07 11.74
C LYS A 23 -8.91 -12.06 11.09
N ILE A 24 -8.93 -10.83 11.59
CA ILE A 24 -8.04 -9.77 11.19
C ILE A 24 -7.09 -9.50 12.36
N HIS A 25 -5.80 -9.53 12.06
CA HIS A 25 -4.76 -9.16 13.01
C HIS A 25 -4.14 -7.83 12.58
N LEU A 26 -4.00 -6.91 13.51
CA LEU A 26 -3.31 -5.64 13.29
C LEU A 26 -1.92 -5.76 13.89
N LEU A 27 -0.91 -5.49 13.07
CA LEU A 27 0.48 -5.46 13.50
C LEU A 27 1.05 -4.06 13.19
N HIS A 28 1.68 -3.47 14.18
CA HIS A 28 2.39 -2.20 14.02
C HIS A 28 3.89 -2.50 13.89
N VAL A 29 4.47 -2.13 12.77
CA VAL A 29 5.90 -2.22 12.52
C VAL A 29 6.56 -0.84 12.65
N HIS A 30 7.77 -0.82 13.18
CA HIS A 30 8.55 0.40 13.36
C HIS A 30 9.17 0.85 12.03
N ALA A 31 9.24 2.17 11.84
CA ALA A 31 9.69 2.72 10.57
C ALA A 31 11.15 2.42 10.24
N ASP A 32 12.00 2.40 11.28
CA ASP A 32 13.45 2.47 11.13
C ASP A 32 14.20 1.43 11.97
N ASP A 33 13.50 0.46 12.57
CA ASP A 33 14.08 -0.60 13.38
C ASP A 33 13.85 -1.97 12.75
N ARG A 34 14.81 -2.39 11.92
CA ARG A 34 14.75 -3.68 11.23
C ARG A 34 14.82 -4.88 12.18
N GLU A 35 15.63 -4.78 13.23
CA GLU A 35 15.78 -5.90 14.18
C GLU A 35 14.52 -6.11 14.99
N GLU A 36 13.94 -5.03 15.50
CA GLU A 36 12.69 -5.09 16.25
C GLU A 36 11.54 -5.57 15.36
N ASN A 37 11.46 -5.10 14.12
CA ASN A 37 10.47 -5.60 13.16
C ASN A 37 10.62 -7.10 12.90
N THR A 38 11.84 -7.61 12.77
CA THR A 38 12.10 -9.03 12.59
C THR A 38 11.61 -9.84 13.82
N ARG A 39 11.89 -9.38 15.03
CA ARG A 39 11.42 -10.01 16.28
C ARG A 39 9.89 -10.03 16.36
N LEU A 40 9.26 -8.88 16.05
CA LEU A 40 7.80 -8.75 16.05
C LEU A 40 7.14 -9.70 15.03
N LEU A 41 7.69 -9.76 13.82
CA LEU A 41 7.19 -10.63 12.76
C LEU A 41 7.39 -12.10 13.07
N ASN A 42 8.53 -12.50 13.67
CA ASN A 42 8.76 -13.85 14.14
C ASN A 42 7.71 -14.26 15.17
N THR A 43 7.54 -13.46 16.22
CA THR A 43 6.54 -13.69 17.27
C THR A 43 5.12 -13.75 16.68
N PHE A 44 4.81 -12.88 15.74
CA PHE A 44 3.51 -12.85 15.08
C PHE A 44 3.24 -14.13 14.29
N PHE A 45 4.16 -14.55 13.43
CA PHE A 45 3.97 -15.74 12.60
C PHE A 45 4.10 -17.07 13.39
N GLU A 46 4.80 -17.09 14.51
CA GLU A 46 4.75 -18.22 15.46
C GLU A 46 3.37 -18.35 16.08
N LYS A 47 2.79 -17.23 16.51
CA LYS A 47 1.46 -17.20 17.12
C LYS A 47 0.34 -17.45 16.13
N TYR A 48 0.51 -17.02 14.88
CA TYR A 48 -0.51 -17.08 13.82
C TYR A 48 0.03 -17.72 12.53
N PRO A 49 0.44 -19.01 12.57
CA PRO A 49 1.06 -19.67 11.44
C PRO A 49 0.13 -19.88 10.24
N GLN A 50 -1.17 -19.67 10.41
CA GLN A 50 -2.18 -19.81 9.36
C GLN A 50 -2.37 -18.52 8.53
N VAL A 51 -1.81 -17.38 8.92
CA VAL A 51 -1.95 -16.11 8.18
C VAL A 51 -1.23 -16.22 6.83
N ARG A 52 -1.93 -15.90 5.75
CA ARG A 52 -1.44 -16.01 4.35
C ARG A 52 -1.62 -14.73 3.54
N ILE A 53 -2.24 -13.73 4.11
CA ILE A 53 -2.52 -12.47 3.42
C ILE A 53 -2.11 -11.32 4.33
N GLY A 54 -1.38 -10.36 3.79
CA GLY A 54 -1.03 -9.11 4.43
C GLY A 54 -1.40 -7.92 3.57
N ILE A 55 -1.79 -6.83 4.22
CA ILE A 55 -2.04 -5.55 3.56
C ILE A 55 -1.26 -4.48 4.34
N ILE A 56 -0.47 -3.70 3.62
CA ILE A 56 0.30 -2.58 4.18
C ILE A 56 -0.21 -1.29 3.55
N PHE A 57 -0.77 -0.41 4.36
CA PHE A 57 -1.44 0.83 3.95
C PHE A 57 -0.49 2.03 3.85
N ASN A 58 0.76 1.79 3.48
CA ASN A 58 1.75 2.81 3.20
C ASN A 58 2.84 2.26 2.25
N SER A 59 3.81 3.08 1.90
CA SER A 59 4.91 2.73 0.98
C SER A 59 5.88 1.64 1.48
N ARG A 60 5.71 1.10 2.70
CA ARG A 60 6.69 0.21 3.35
C ARG A 60 6.40 -1.27 3.19
N ALA A 61 5.68 -1.66 2.15
CA ALA A 61 5.38 -3.07 1.88
C ALA A 61 6.66 -3.92 1.70
N HIS A 62 7.73 -3.30 1.20
CA HIS A 62 9.04 -3.95 1.04
C HIS A 62 9.64 -4.45 2.37
N PHE A 63 9.35 -3.85 3.53
CA PHE A 63 9.87 -4.35 4.80
C PHE A 63 9.34 -5.76 5.13
N LEU A 64 8.06 -6.00 4.87
CA LEU A 64 7.53 -7.35 4.99
C LEU A 64 8.06 -8.25 3.87
N GLY A 65 8.31 -7.69 2.70
CA GLY A 65 8.98 -8.38 1.59
C GLY A 65 10.38 -8.86 1.97
N ASP A 66 11.20 -7.99 2.56
CA ASP A 66 12.54 -8.31 3.05
C ASP A 66 12.50 -9.45 4.07
N TYR A 67 11.60 -9.34 5.06
CA TYR A 67 11.41 -10.37 6.08
C TYR A 67 11.00 -11.72 5.48
N LEU A 68 9.99 -11.74 4.62
CA LEU A 68 9.51 -12.98 4.02
C LEU A 68 10.57 -13.64 3.13
N SER A 69 11.37 -12.85 2.42
CA SER A 69 12.44 -13.35 1.56
C SER A 69 13.60 -13.96 2.34
N SER A 70 13.96 -13.37 3.50
CA SER A 70 15.09 -13.85 4.32
C SER A 70 14.68 -14.96 5.29
N GLU A 71 13.59 -14.76 6.02
CA GLU A 71 13.23 -15.63 7.14
C GLU A 71 12.24 -16.75 6.74
N ARG A 72 11.47 -16.54 5.67
CA ARG A 72 10.40 -17.47 5.26
C ARG A 72 10.27 -17.63 3.72
N PRO A 73 11.33 -17.94 2.98
CA PRO A 73 11.35 -17.89 1.51
C PRO A 73 10.34 -18.82 0.82
N ALA A 74 9.91 -19.91 1.48
CA ALA A 74 8.93 -20.85 0.93
C ALA A 74 7.51 -20.67 1.50
N TYR A 75 7.28 -19.60 2.29
CA TYR A 75 5.99 -19.39 2.93
C TYR A 75 4.98 -18.82 1.94
N PRO A 76 3.85 -19.50 1.67
CA PRO A 76 2.87 -19.04 0.70
C PRO A 76 2.10 -17.84 1.24
N PHE A 77 2.53 -16.64 0.89
CA PHE A 77 1.96 -15.39 1.37
C PHE A 77 1.58 -14.47 0.21
N LYS A 78 0.44 -13.81 0.32
CA LYS A 78 -0.01 -12.77 -0.61
C LYS A 78 0.08 -11.43 0.08
N LEU A 79 0.87 -10.53 -0.49
CA LEU A 79 1.08 -9.19 0.04
C LEU A 79 0.50 -8.15 -0.89
N LEU A 80 -0.35 -7.27 -0.34
CA LEU A 80 -0.81 -6.07 -1.00
C LEU A 80 -0.08 -4.88 -0.37
N GLY A 81 0.42 -3.99 -1.21
CA GLY A 81 1.12 -2.78 -0.79
C GLY A 81 0.54 -1.52 -1.42
N TYR A 82 1.06 -0.41 -0.98
CA TYR A 82 0.79 0.92 -1.51
C TYR A 82 2.08 1.53 -2.05
N ASP A 83 1.92 2.43 -3.01
CA ASP A 83 2.95 3.25 -3.63
C ASP A 83 3.96 2.50 -4.52
N VAL A 84 4.21 3.10 -5.66
CA VAL A 84 5.12 2.58 -6.69
C VAL A 84 6.53 3.12 -6.43
N ILE A 85 7.13 2.67 -5.34
CA ILE A 85 8.53 2.92 -5.06
C ILE A 85 9.39 1.73 -5.51
N GLU A 86 10.63 1.97 -5.85
CA GLU A 86 11.53 0.96 -6.43
C GLU A 86 11.61 -0.35 -5.60
N PRO A 87 11.75 -0.33 -4.25
CA PRO A 87 11.77 -1.58 -3.48
C PRO A 87 10.46 -2.39 -3.57
N ASN A 88 9.30 -1.71 -3.62
CA ASN A 88 8.02 -2.38 -3.77
C ASN A 88 7.85 -2.98 -5.18
N VAL A 89 8.31 -2.26 -6.21
CA VAL A 89 8.26 -2.74 -7.60
C VAL A 89 9.06 -4.02 -7.76
N ARG A 90 10.27 -4.10 -7.21
CA ARG A 90 11.07 -5.34 -7.21
C ARG A 90 10.31 -6.54 -6.62
N TYR A 91 9.61 -6.34 -5.53
CA TYR A 91 8.80 -7.41 -4.91
C TYR A 91 7.52 -7.72 -5.68
N LEU A 92 6.97 -6.77 -6.43
CA LEU A 92 5.88 -7.03 -7.35
C LEU A 92 6.35 -7.88 -8.55
N GLU A 93 7.48 -7.54 -9.14
CA GLU A 93 8.06 -8.24 -10.29
C GLU A 93 8.46 -9.68 -9.97
N ASN A 94 8.99 -9.93 -8.77
CA ASN A 94 9.32 -11.29 -8.33
C ASN A 94 8.12 -12.07 -7.77
N GLY A 95 6.93 -11.44 -7.66
CA GLY A 95 5.67 -12.07 -7.28
C GLY A 95 5.42 -12.20 -5.77
N LEU A 96 6.27 -11.63 -4.91
CA LEU A 96 6.06 -11.61 -3.47
C LEU A 96 4.98 -10.59 -3.08
N ILE A 97 5.05 -9.38 -3.64
CA ILE A 97 3.90 -8.47 -3.64
C ILE A 97 3.03 -8.85 -4.82
N THR A 98 1.76 -9.07 -4.57
CA THR A 98 0.79 -9.48 -5.60
C THR A 98 0.09 -8.29 -6.23
N HIS A 99 -0.10 -7.22 -5.47
CA HIS A 99 -0.77 -6.00 -5.93
C HIS A 99 -0.14 -4.78 -5.27
N LEU A 100 0.01 -3.70 -6.04
CA LEU A 100 0.31 -2.37 -5.53
C LEU A 100 -0.83 -1.41 -5.87
N ILE A 101 -1.23 -0.63 -4.89
CA ILE A 101 -2.16 0.48 -5.07
C ILE A 101 -1.34 1.74 -5.35
N ALA A 102 -1.55 2.33 -6.52
CA ALA A 102 -0.81 3.48 -6.99
C ALA A 102 -1.70 4.72 -7.06
N GLN A 103 -1.20 5.85 -6.60
CA GLN A 103 -1.96 7.08 -6.42
C GLN A 103 -1.54 8.20 -7.40
N ARG A 104 -0.53 7.99 -8.25
CA ARG A 104 0.01 8.99 -9.22
C ARG A 104 0.35 10.33 -8.57
N PRO A 105 1.31 10.37 -7.61
CA PRO A 105 1.62 11.60 -6.87
C PRO A 105 2.10 12.75 -7.78
N GLU A 106 2.79 12.47 -8.87
CA GLU A 106 3.23 13.46 -9.85
C GLU A 106 2.04 14.14 -10.54
N VAL A 107 1.03 13.34 -10.93
CA VAL A 107 -0.20 13.84 -11.56
C VAL A 107 -1.02 14.65 -10.56
N GLN A 108 -1.10 14.20 -9.30
CA GLN A 108 -1.74 14.96 -8.23
C GLN A 108 -1.06 16.32 -8.03
N GLY A 109 0.26 16.35 -7.95
CA GLY A 109 1.04 17.59 -7.84
C GLY A 109 0.79 18.54 -9.00
N TYR A 110 0.81 18.03 -10.25
CA TYR A 110 0.50 18.81 -11.43
C TYR A 110 -0.91 19.43 -11.38
N HIS A 111 -1.92 18.62 -11.03
CA HIS A 111 -3.30 19.13 -10.94
C HIS A 111 -3.47 20.17 -9.83
N CYS A 112 -2.81 20.02 -8.69
CA CYS A 112 -2.82 20.99 -7.60
C CYS A 112 -2.26 22.35 -8.08
N ILE A 113 -1.09 22.36 -8.71
CA ILE A 113 -0.46 23.59 -9.22
C ILE A 113 -1.31 24.22 -10.32
N LYS A 114 -1.84 23.41 -11.23
CA LYS A 114 -2.73 23.89 -12.30
C LYS A 114 -4.02 24.53 -11.74
N ALA A 115 -4.62 23.93 -10.73
CA ALA A 115 -5.81 24.47 -10.07
C ALA A 115 -5.51 25.82 -9.40
N LEU A 116 -4.38 25.90 -8.67
CA LEU A 116 -3.94 27.17 -8.06
C LEU A 116 -3.69 28.25 -9.11
N PHE A 117 -3.01 27.94 -10.21
CA PHE A 117 -2.77 28.88 -11.29
C PHE A 117 -4.09 29.40 -11.89
N ARG A 118 -5.01 28.51 -12.22
CA ARG A 118 -6.32 28.87 -12.75
C ARG A 118 -7.09 29.79 -11.79
N HIS A 119 -7.09 29.46 -10.50
CA HIS A 119 -7.80 30.25 -9.49
C HIS A 119 -7.14 31.60 -9.23
N LEU A 120 -5.84 31.62 -8.99
CA LEU A 120 -5.14 32.82 -8.52
C LEU A 120 -4.81 33.77 -9.66
N ILE A 121 -4.42 33.27 -10.82
CA ILE A 121 -3.97 34.09 -11.96
C ILE A 121 -5.11 34.36 -12.96
N LEU A 122 -5.78 33.28 -13.40
CA LEU A 122 -6.86 33.42 -14.38
C LEU A 122 -8.21 33.83 -13.77
N LYS A 123 -8.31 33.85 -12.41
CA LYS A 123 -9.54 34.16 -11.66
C LYS A 123 -10.72 33.27 -12.02
N GLU A 124 -10.42 32.04 -12.45
CA GLU A 124 -11.46 31.06 -12.75
C GLU A 124 -12.01 30.44 -11.47
N LYS A 125 -13.28 30.05 -11.51
CA LYS A 125 -13.85 29.20 -10.46
C LYS A 125 -13.35 27.80 -10.66
N ILE A 126 -12.81 27.21 -9.58
CA ILE A 126 -12.35 25.81 -9.56
C ILE A 126 -13.27 24.97 -8.66
N GLU A 127 -13.34 23.69 -8.97
CA GLU A 127 -14.02 22.74 -8.08
C GLU A 127 -13.20 22.53 -6.80
N PRO A 128 -13.86 22.51 -5.62
CA PRO A 128 -13.16 22.38 -4.34
C PRO A 128 -12.56 20.97 -4.13
N VAL A 129 -13.07 19.97 -4.81
CA VAL A 129 -12.64 18.58 -4.72
C VAL A 129 -12.42 18.02 -6.13
N ASN A 130 -11.22 17.48 -6.37
CA ASN A 130 -10.88 16.79 -7.61
C ASN A 130 -10.47 15.37 -7.27
N TYR A 131 -11.26 14.39 -7.69
CA TYR A 131 -10.95 12.98 -7.52
C TYR A 131 -9.90 12.52 -8.51
N MET A 132 -8.92 11.80 -8.02
CA MET A 132 -7.89 11.19 -8.85
C MET A 132 -8.14 9.68 -9.00
N PRO A 133 -7.82 9.08 -10.15
CA PRO A 133 -7.89 7.65 -10.30
C PRO A 133 -6.89 6.94 -9.38
N ILE A 134 -7.27 5.76 -8.90
CA ILE A 134 -6.40 4.85 -8.18
C ILE A 134 -6.13 3.66 -9.10
N ASP A 135 -4.87 3.37 -9.37
CA ASP A 135 -4.48 2.22 -10.17
C ASP A 135 -4.21 1.01 -9.29
N ILE A 136 -4.65 -0.15 -9.74
CA ILE A 136 -4.27 -1.44 -9.15
C ILE A 136 -3.25 -2.08 -10.08
N LEU A 137 -2.02 -2.18 -9.58
CA LEU A 137 -0.90 -2.70 -10.34
C LEU A 137 -0.57 -4.13 -9.94
N VAL A 138 -0.31 -4.93 -10.96
CA VAL A 138 0.15 -6.30 -10.87
C VAL A 138 1.44 -6.45 -11.69
N LYS A 139 2.13 -7.56 -11.56
CA LYS A 139 3.36 -7.84 -12.29
C LYS A 139 3.20 -7.62 -13.81
N GLU A 140 2.04 -7.97 -14.35
CA GLU A 140 1.78 -7.94 -15.80
C GLU A 140 1.54 -6.53 -16.34
N ASN A 141 1.16 -5.55 -15.50
CA ASN A 141 0.82 -4.21 -15.96
C ASN A 141 1.75 -3.10 -15.44
N ILE A 142 2.63 -3.38 -14.50
CA ILE A 142 3.52 -2.38 -13.88
C ILE A 142 4.39 -1.65 -14.92
N GLN A 143 4.85 -2.34 -15.96
CA GLN A 143 5.66 -1.76 -17.03
C GLN A 143 4.96 -0.66 -17.83
N TYR A 144 3.64 -0.62 -17.81
CA TYR A 144 2.85 0.39 -18.52
C TYR A 144 2.45 1.58 -17.64
N TYR A 145 2.73 1.53 -16.34
CA TYR A 145 2.28 2.55 -15.40
C TYR A 145 2.80 3.95 -15.72
N ASN A 146 4.04 4.07 -16.17
CA ASN A 146 4.68 5.34 -16.49
C ASN A 146 4.37 5.88 -17.90
N ASN A 147 3.62 5.12 -18.71
CA ASN A 147 3.34 5.50 -20.11
C ASN A 147 2.18 6.50 -20.28
N TYR A 148 1.58 6.96 -19.19
CA TYR A 148 0.39 7.84 -19.20
C TYR A 148 0.61 9.17 -18.46
N ILE A 149 1.85 9.68 -18.48
CA ILE A 149 2.18 11.00 -17.91
C ILE A 149 2.12 12.05 -19.03
#